data_02484d4453f40767905d9601ccfff7eb
#
_entry.id   02484d4453f40767905d9601ccfff7eb
#
_cell.length_a   1.000
_cell.length_b   1.000
_cell.length_c   1.000
_cell.angle_alpha   90.00
_cell.angle_beta   90.00
_cell.angle_gamma   90.00
#
_symmetry.space_group_name_H-M   'P 1'
#
loop_
_entity.id
_entity.type
_entity.pdbx_description
1 polymer ?
#
loop_
_entity_poly.entity_id
_entity_poly.type
_entity_poly.pdbx_seq_one_letter_code
_entity_poly.pdbx_strand_id
1 'polypeptide(L)'
;MDENGTYSWPGGQNVSPKKKPDFKRAGRTVLAVVAALIVLAVALTCFYTVDDKQQAVVTTFGRVTDITDAGVHLKLPFGIQKVQKVDVNVYQKITLGYDPVGISGYNVNDRDSAMITGDYNIVNVDFFVEYKVSDPVQYLYSSNEPELILRNLVQSQVRNVVGSSTVDSVLTTGKENIQMQVKNLVSEILTQYDIGLALVDVKIQDAEPPTQEVIEAFKNVETAKQQAETVINDAKAYENAQLPKAQAEADKLIQNAQYLKEKRINEATEQVAMFNAMYQEYALNPEVTKTRMYYEAISDILPGIKLYINTGTGSDMQMLLPLETLVGSEGGETQ
;
A
#
# COMPACT_ATOMS: atom_id res chain seq x y z
N MET A 1 -17.82 46.27 -117.14
CA MET A 1 -18.18 47.55 -116.53
C MET A 1 -19.69 47.56 -116.39
N ASP A 2 -20.15 47.14 -115.15
CA ASP A 2 -21.56 47.13 -114.95
C ASP A 2 -21.91 48.37 -114.11
N GLU A 3 -23.01 48.91 -114.35
CA GLU A 3 -23.44 50.25 -113.99
C GLU A 3 -23.51 50.69 -112.47
N ASN A 4 -22.86 49.97 -111.59
CA ASN A 4 -22.92 50.34 -110.18
C ASN A 4 -21.56 50.22 -109.42
N GLY A 5 -20.44 50.23 -110.16
CA GLY A 5 -19.14 50.58 -109.60
C GLY A 5 -18.71 49.93 -108.26
N THR A 6 -19.09 48.68 -108.05
CA THR A 6 -18.66 47.96 -106.83
C THR A 6 -17.61 46.92 -107.16
N TYR A 7 -16.38 47.14 -106.79
CA TYR A 7 -15.32 46.13 -106.77
C TYR A 7 -15.51 45.18 -105.59
N SER A 8 -15.85 43.98 -105.88
CA SER A 8 -15.84 42.90 -104.84
C SER A 8 -14.44 42.29 -104.82
N TRP A 9 -13.79 42.42 -103.67
CA TRP A 9 -12.61 41.66 -103.34
C TRP A 9 -13.00 40.30 -102.73
N PRO A 10 -12.48 39.13 -103.10
CA PRO A 10 -12.72 37.84 -102.46
C PRO A 10 -11.81 37.72 -101.25
N GLY A 11 -12.35 37.83 -100.09
CA GLY A 11 -11.56 37.53 -98.86
C GLY A 11 -11.95 38.32 -97.59
N GLY A 12 -13.11 38.88 -97.57
CA GLY A 12 -13.60 39.51 -96.29
C GLY A 12 -14.07 38.47 -95.26
N GLN A 13 -13.19 38.06 -94.33
CA GLN A 13 -13.61 37.35 -93.11
C GLN A 13 -14.59 38.22 -92.32
N ASN A 14 -15.80 37.72 -92.08
CA ASN A 14 -16.76 38.35 -91.19
C ASN A 14 -16.21 38.37 -89.75
N VAL A 15 -15.59 39.49 -89.38
CA VAL A 15 -15.21 39.73 -87.98
C VAL A 15 -16.47 40.24 -87.27
N SER A 16 -17.12 39.37 -86.53
CA SER A 16 -18.20 39.74 -85.65
C SER A 16 -17.67 40.76 -84.65
N PRO A 17 -18.42 41.83 -84.34
CA PRO A 17 -17.98 42.89 -83.39
C PRO A 17 -17.85 42.24 -81.99
N LYS A 18 -16.61 42.17 -81.48
CA LYS A 18 -16.36 41.79 -80.07
C LYS A 18 -17.18 42.75 -79.19
N LYS A 19 -18.23 42.22 -78.55
CA LYS A 19 -18.95 42.87 -77.48
C LYS A 19 -17.96 43.47 -76.48
N LYS A 20 -17.88 44.79 -76.35
CA LYS A 20 -17.08 45.49 -75.34
C LYS A 20 -17.52 44.93 -73.96
N PRO A 21 -16.65 44.50 -73.06
CA PRO A 21 -17.03 44.02 -71.72
C PRO A 21 -17.67 45.19 -70.98
N ASP A 22 -18.91 45.00 -70.51
CA ASP A 22 -19.64 45.92 -69.65
C ASP A 22 -18.90 46.03 -68.31
N PHE A 23 -17.95 46.92 -68.18
CA PHE A 23 -17.13 47.19 -67.01
C PHE A 23 -17.97 47.39 -65.72
N LYS A 24 -19.19 48.00 -65.88
CA LYS A 24 -20.14 48.23 -64.79
C LYS A 24 -20.77 46.89 -64.26
N ARG A 25 -21.00 45.89 -65.11
CA ARG A 25 -21.51 44.60 -64.72
C ARG A 25 -20.37 43.65 -64.16
N ALA A 26 -19.20 43.73 -64.80
CA ALA A 26 -18.03 43.05 -64.32
C ALA A 26 -17.59 43.59 -62.93
N GLY A 27 -17.63 44.86 -62.69
CA GLY A 27 -17.35 45.45 -61.39
C GLY A 27 -18.35 45.01 -60.27
N ARG A 28 -19.65 44.92 -60.62
CA ARG A 28 -20.67 44.40 -59.66
C ARG A 28 -20.51 42.93 -59.36
N THR A 29 -20.10 42.08 -60.32
CA THR A 29 -19.83 40.61 -60.07
C THR A 29 -18.59 40.42 -59.24
N VAL A 30 -17.53 41.22 -59.53
CA VAL A 30 -16.29 41.10 -58.69
C VAL A 30 -16.58 41.57 -57.25
N LEU A 31 -17.35 42.71 -57.08
CA LEU A 31 -17.75 43.16 -55.75
C LEU A 31 -18.62 42.14 -55.02
N ALA A 32 -19.54 41.42 -55.71
CA ALA A 32 -20.38 40.40 -55.14
C ALA A 32 -19.55 39.13 -54.73
N VAL A 33 -18.56 38.74 -55.53
CA VAL A 33 -17.65 37.64 -55.20
C VAL A 33 -16.78 37.98 -54.01
N VAL A 34 -16.23 39.20 -53.96
CA VAL A 34 -15.45 39.67 -52.80
C VAL A 34 -16.32 39.74 -51.55
N ALA A 35 -17.54 40.26 -51.66
CA ALA A 35 -18.48 40.26 -50.52
C ALA A 35 -18.83 38.83 -50.06
N ALA A 36 -19.07 37.91 -50.98
CA ALA A 36 -19.33 36.49 -50.66
C ALA A 36 -18.14 35.83 -49.99
N LEU A 37 -16.89 36.09 -50.45
CA LEU A 37 -15.68 35.62 -49.80
C LEU A 37 -15.49 36.18 -48.41
N ILE A 38 -15.79 37.47 -48.19
CA ILE A 38 -15.76 38.07 -46.86
C ILE A 38 -16.79 37.44 -45.94
N VAL A 39 -18.02 37.24 -46.41
CA VAL A 39 -19.07 36.55 -45.62
C VAL A 39 -18.68 35.13 -45.30
N LEU A 40 -18.09 34.39 -46.25
CA LEU A 40 -17.60 33.05 -46.03
C LEU A 40 -16.45 33.01 -44.98
N ALA A 41 -15.49 33.93 -45.10
CA ALA A 41 -14.40 34.07 -44.15
C ALA A 41 -14.91 34.38 -42.73
N VAL A 42 -15.89 35.30 -42.63
CA VAL A 42 -16.55 35.61 -41.36
C VAL A 42 -17.30 34.40 -40.80
N ALA A 43 -18.04 33.69 -41.65
CA ALA A 43 -18.74 32.46 -41.22
C ALA A 43 -17.79 31.39 -40.67
N LEU A 44 -16.63 31.22 -41.28
CA LEU A 44 -15.61 30.26 -40.80
C LEU A 44 -15.00 30.66 -39.45
N THR A 45 -14.96 31.97 -39.12
CA THR A 45 -14.48 32.44 -37.80
C THR A 45 -15.53 32.36 -36.70
N CYS A 46 -16.78 32.06 -37.02
CA CYS A 46 -17.87 31.93 -36.05
C CYS A 46 -17.87 30.59 -35.31
N PHE A 47 -17.16 29.58 -35.82
CA PHE A 47 -17.11 28.26 -35.17
C PHE A 47 -15.90 28.13 -34.23
N TYR A 48 -16.12 27.50 -33.09
CA TYR A 48 -15.05 27.05 -32.21
C TYR A 48 -15.39 25.66 -31.64
N THR A 49 -14.37 24.86 -31.35
CA THR A 49 -14.50 23.55 -30.77
C THR A 49 -13.98 23.55 -29.35
N VAL A 50 -14.63 22.82 -28.47
CA VAL A 50 -14.21 22.63 -27.08
C VAL A 50 -13.96 21.13 -26.88
N ASP A 51 -12.79 20.79 -26.38
CA ASP A 51 -12.42 19.40 -26.10
C ASP A 51 -13.13 18.87 -24.85
N ASP A 52 -13.25 17.54 -24.70
CA ASP A 52 -13.89 16.88 -23.55
C ASP A 52 -13.23 17.21 -22.20
N LYS A 53 -11.97 17.64 -22.23
CA LYS A 53 -11.21 18.04 -21.04
C LYS A 53 -11.42 19.49 -20.63
N GLN A 54 -12.05 20.27 -21.50
CA GLN A 54 -12.15 21.72 -21.39
C GLN A 54 -13.60 22.17 -21.26
N GLN A 55 -13.79 23.30 -20.61
CA GLN A 55 -14.98 24.13 -20.74
C GLN A 55 -14.58 25.51 -21.29
N ALA A 56 -15.44 26.11 -22.07
CA ALA A 56 -15.15 27.42 -22.62
C ALA A 56 -16.09 28.47 -22.01
N VAL A 57 -15.49 29.52 -21.47
CA VAL A 57 -16.18 30.67 -20.96
C VAL A 57 -16.33 31.69 -22.09
N VAL A 58 -17.57 32.02 -22.44
CA VAL A 58 -17.92 32.99 -23.49
C VAL A 58 -18.23 34.30 -22.84
N THR A 59 -17.48 35.34 -23.22
CA THR A 59 -17.73 36.71 -22.77
C THR A 59 -18.21 37.59 -23.93
N THR A 60 -19.25 38.33 -23.69
CA THR A 60 -19.78 39.33 -24.64
C THR A 60 -19.52 40.74 -24.11
N PHE A 61 -18.70 41.53 -24.81
CA PHE A 61 -18.27 42.85 -24.35
C PHE A 61 -17.67 42.88 -22.93
N GLY A 62 -16.92 41.79 -22.55
CA GLY A 62 -16.28 41.69 -21.25
C GLY A 62 -17.18 41.15 -20.13
N ARG A 63 -18.43 40.82 -20.40
CA ARG A 63 -19.36 40.22 -19.45
C ARG A 63 -19.50 38.74 -19.75
N VAL A 64 -19.36 37.86 -18.76
CA VAL A 64 -19.61 36.43 -18.91
C VAL A 64 -21.08 36.22 -19.30
N THR A 65 -21.30 35.56 -20.43
CA THR A 65 -22.64 35.31 -20.97
C THR A 65 -23.03 33.85 -20.87
N ASP A 66 -22.08 32.93 -21.09
CA ASP A 66 -22.36 31.50 -21.14
C ASP A 66 -21.10 30.68 -20.84
N ILE A 67 -21.31 29.44 -20.35
CA ILE A 67 -20.28 28.41 -20.17
C ILE A 67 -20.66 27.25 -21.09
N THR A 68 -19.79 26.91 -22.02
CA THR A 68 -20.07 25.85 -23.00
C THR A 68 -19.20 24.61 -22.71
N ASP A 69 -19.86 23.47 -22.74
CA ASP A 69 -19.23 22.15 -22.60
C ASP A 69 -18.57 21.69 -23.91
N ALA A 70 -18.01 20.47 -23.89
CA ALA A 70 -17.39 19.84 -25.05
C ALA A 70 -18.32 19.83 -26.29
N GLY A 71 -17.75 20.13 -27.44
CA GLY A 71 -18.49 20.14 -28.70
C GLY A 71 -18.13 21.29 -29.64
N VAL A 72 -18.95 21.46 -30.66
CA VAL A 72 -18.82 22.54 -31.65
C VAL A 72 -19.86 23.62 -31.34
N HIS A 73 -19.39 24.83 -31.14
CA HIS A 73 -20.23 25.97 -30.75
C HIS A 73 -20.01 27.14 -31.69
N LEU A 74 -20.97 28.07 -31.67
CA LEU A 74 -20.96 29.29 -32.46
C LEU A 74 -20.62 30.48 -31.59
N LYS A 75 -19.78 31.39 -32.09
CA LYS A 75 -19.48 32.67 -31.46
C LYS A 75 -19.71 33.83 -32.44
N LEU A 76 -20.04 34.99 -31.93
CA LEU A 76 -20.15 36.19 -32.73
C LEU A 76 -18.75 36.71 -33.14
N PRO A 77 -18.54 36.96 -34.46
CA PRO A 77 -17.27 37.45 -35.01
C PRO A 77 -16.99 38.91 -34.58
N PHE A 78 -15.86 39.46 -35.06
CA PHE A 78 -15.43 40.83 -34.83
C PHE A 78 -15.05 41.20 -33.39
N GLY A 79 -14.71 40.20 -32.55
CA GLY A 79 -14.29 40.44 -31.16
C GLY A 79 -15.43 40.79 -30.20
N ILE A 80 -16.69 40.70 -30.64
CA ILE A 80 -17.88 40.90 -29.81
C ILE A 80 -17.91 39.84 -28.69
N GLN A 81 -17.65 38.58 -29.07
CA GLN A 81 -17.49 37.49 -28.14
C GLN A 81 -16.04 37.02 -28.10
N LYS A 82 -15.50 36.89 -26.86
CA LYS A 82 -14.23 36.25 -26.59
C LYS A 82 -14.51 34.89 -25.92
N VAL A 83 -13.78 33.87 -26.34
CA VAL A 83 -13.89 32.50 -25.81
C VAL A 83 -12.56 32.16 -25.17
N GLN A 84 -12.61 31.84 -23.89
CA GLN A 84 -11.44 31.33 -23.12
C GLN A 84 -11.71 29.92 -22.70
N LYS A 85 -10.83 29.00 -23.09
CA LYS A 85 -10.92 27.58 -22.74
C LYS A 85 -10.13 27.30 -21.48
N VAL A 86 -10.71 26.55 -20.56
CA VAL A 86 -10.13 26.16 -19.28
C VAL A 86 -10.21 24.67 -19.14
N ASP A 87 -9.13 24.04 -18.71
CA ASP A 87 -9.07 22.60 -18.46
C ASP A 87 -9.76 22.30 -17.11
N VAL A 88 -11.00 21.81 -17.16
CA VAL A 88 -11.83 21.53 -15.98
C VAL A 88 -11.75 20.06 -15.57
N ASN A 89 -11.66 19.16 -16.54
CA ASN A 89 -11.62 17.72 -16.31
C ASN A 89 -10.19 17.13 -16.24
N VAL A 90 -9.21 17.97 -15.92
CA VAL A 90 -7.81 17.58 -15.81
C VAL A 90 -7.33 17.86 -14.39
N TYR A 91 -6.73 16.85 -13.75
CA TYR A 91 -6.01 17.06 -12.51
C TYR A 91 -4.67 17.72 -12.82
N GLN A 92 -4.45 18.85 -12.22
CA GLN A 92 -3.22 19.61 -12.32
C GLN A 92 -2.40 19.44 -11.06
N LYS A 93 -1.08 19.56 -11.18
CA LYS A 93 -0.13 19.33 -10.08
C LYS A 93 0.73 20.55 -9.85
N ILE A 94 0.78 21.02 -8.61
CA ILE A 94 1.75 22.01 -8.14
C ILE A 94 2.74 21.32 -7.23
N THR A 95 4.03 21.50 -7.48
CA THR A 95 5.13 21.00 -6.64
C THR A 95 5.62 22.12 -5.72
N LEU A 96 5.96 21.75 -4.48
CA LEU A 96 6.47 22.64 -3.45
C LEU A 96 7.69 21.97 -2.79
N GLY A 97 8.78 22.73 -2.70
CA GLY A 97 10.05 22.25 -2.18
C GLY A 97 11.00 21.68 -3.25
N TYR A 98 10.47 21.33 -4.43
CA TYR A 98 11.26 20.83 -5.53
C TYR A 98 10.71 21.27 -6.90
N ASP A 99 11.63 21.43 -7.85
CA ASP A 99 11.29 21.68 -9.26
C ASP A 99 11.64 20.43 -10.08
N PRO A 100 10.67 19.86 -10.83
CA PRO A 100 10.96 18.70 -11.70
C PRO A 100 11.88 19.11 -12.85
N VAL A 101 13.01 18.43 -13.00
CA VAL A 101 13.97 18.64 -14.08
C VAL A 101 14.02 17.41 -14.97
N GLY A 102 13.47 17.53 -16.21
CA GLY A 102 13.44 16.42 -17.18
C GLY A 102 12.55 15.26 -16.77
N ILE A 103 12.89 14.04 -17.22
CA ILE A 103 12.04 12.85 -17.04
C ILE A 103 12.25 12.17 -15.69
N SER A 104 13.38 12.40 -15.01
CA SER A 104 13.74 11.65 -13.78
C SER A 104 14.54 12.46 -12.76
N GLY A 105 14.69 13.76 -12.95
CA GLY A 105 15.44 14.62 -12.03
C GLY A 105 14.54 15.65 -11.35
N TYR A 106 14.93 16.08 -10.16
CA TYR A 106 14.35 17.20 -9.45
C TYR A 106 15.46 18.02 -8.79
N ASN A 107 15.28 19.34 -8.76
CA ASN A 107 16.11 20.23 -7.96
C ASN A 107 15.35 20.58 -6.69
N VAL A 108 15.98 20.35 -5.55
CA VAL A 108 15.45 20.75 -4.25
C VAL A 108 15.56 22.28 -4.12
N ASN A 109 14.46 22.90 -3.72
CA ASN A 109 14.41 24.32 -3.40
C ASN A 109 14.37 24.48 -1.87
N ASP A 110 15.51 24.55 -1.24
CA ASP A 110 15.65 24.63 0.23
C ASP A 110 14.84 25.77 0.85
N ARG A 111 14.54 26.84 0.10
CA ARG A 111 13.75 27.96 0.60
C ARG A 111 12.29 27.58 0.84
N ASP A 112 11.75 26.69 0.02
CA ASP A 112 10.36 26.26 0.08
C ASP A 112 10.20 24.99 0.91
N SER A 113 11.21 24.09 0.91
CA SER A 113 11.21 22.80 1.61
C SER A 113 11.60 22.89 3.09
N ALA A 114 12.51 23.80 3.47
CA ALA A 114 12.99 23.90 4.84
C ALA A 114 11.92 24.45 5.79
N MET A 115 11.64 23.70 6.85
CA MET A 115 10.62 24.01 7.86
C MET A 115 11.12 23.68 9.26
N ILE A 116 10.54 24.33 10.26
CA ILE A 116 10.83 24.07 11.67
C ILE A 116 9.63 23.33 12.26
N THR A 117 9.89 22.21 12.92
CA THR A 117 8.89 21.40 13.63
C THR A 117 8.57 21.98 15.02
N GLY A 118 7.49 21.51 15.66
CA GLY A 118 7.08 21.96 16.98
C GLY A 118 8.07 21.68 18.10
N ASP A 119 8.97 20.72 17.89
CA ASP A 119 10.10 20.37 18.78
C ASP A 119 11.44 21.01 18.38
N TYR A 120 11.37 22.10 17.59
CA TYR A 120 12.48 22.94 17.16
C TYR A 120 13.55 22.26 16.30
N ASN A 121 13.18 21.19 15.60
CA ASN A 121 14.06 20.57 14.61
C ASN A 121 13.82 21.18 13.23
N ILE A 122 14.87 21.21 12.40
CA ILE A 122 14.76 21.61 11.00
C ILE A 122 14.57 20.35 10.14
N VAL A 123 13.59 20.39 9.25
CA VAL A 123 13.29 19.32 8.29
C VAL A 123 13.08 19.91 6.91
N ASN A 124 13.49 19.21 5.88
CA ASN A 124 13.12 19.50 4.51
C ASN A 124 11.91 18.63 4.17
N VAL A 125 10.83 19.27 3.78
CA VAL A 125 9.58 18.58 3.41
C VAL A 125 9.19 19.00 2.01
N ASP A 126 9.19 18.03 1.11
CA ASP A 126 8.77 18.20 -0.28
C ASP A 126 7.37 17.64 -0.45
N PHE A 127 6.50 18.40 -1.09
CA PHE A 127 5.14 17.93 -1.32
C PHE A 127 4.59 18.42 -2.66
N PHE A 128 3.53 17.77 -3.06
CA PHE A 128 2.77 18.18 -4.21
C PHE A 128 1.28 18.22 -3.89
N VAL A 129 0.63 19.06 -4.63
CA VAL A 129 -0.79 19.32 -4.54
C VAL A 129 -1.45 18.98 -5.86
N GLU A 130 -2.46 18.16 -5.80
CA GLU A 130 -3.34 17.89 -6.93
C GLU A 130 -4.61 18.71 -6.79
N TYR A 131 -4.93 19.48 -7.80
CA TYR A 131 -6.11 20.33 -7.85
C TYR A 131 -6.81 20.24 -9.22
N LYS A 132 -8.02 20.68 -9.27
CA LYS A 132 -8.78 20.84 -10.51
C LYS A 132 -9.53 22.18 -10.50
N VAL A 133 -9.85 22.67 -11.67
CA VAL A 133 -10.73 23.80 -11.80
C VAL A 133 -12.17 23.33 -11.56
N SER A 134 -12.86 23.91 -10.57
CA SER A 134 -14.26 23.63 -10.26
C SER A 134 -15.23 24.60 -10.91
N ASP A 135 -14.84 25.86 -11.01
CA ASP A 135 -15.61 26.92 -11.69
C ASP A 135 -14.69 27.72 -12.62
N PRO A 136 -14.84 27.56 -13.95
CA PRO A 136 -13.97 28.21 -14.90
C PRO A 136 -14.17 29.74 -14.92
N VAL A 137 -15.31 30.26 -14.49
CA VAL A 137 -15.56 31.70 -14.43
C VAL A 137 -14.80 32.34 -13.29
N GLN A 138 -14.91 31.73 -12.10
CA GLN A 138 -14.17 32.19 -10.93
C GLN A 138 -12.66 32.08 -11.14
N TYR A 139 -12.20 30.95 -11.73
CA TYR A 139 -10.80 30.75 -12.07
C TYR A 139 -10.21 31.85 -12.94
N LEU A 140 -10.96 32.31 -13.96
CA LEU A 140 -10.51 33.33 -14.91
C LEU A 140 -10.65 34.76 -14.42
N TYR A 141 -11.64 35.04 -13.55
CA TYR A 141 -12.04 36.44 -13.27
C TYR A 141 -12.03 36.84 -11.80
N SER A 142 -11.97 35.85 -10.82
CA SER A 142 -11.89 36.18 -9.39
C SER A 142 -10.50 36.66 -8.99
N SER A 143 -9.45 36.12 -9.61
CA SER A 143 -8.06 36.41 -9.28
C SER A 143 -7.19 36.46 -10.53
N ASN A 144 -6.08 37.20 -10.45
CA ASN A 144 -5.12 37.29 -11.56
C ASN A 144 -4.28 36.02 -11.69
N GLU A 145 -3.93 35.38 -10.54
CA GLU A 145 -3.07 34.18 -10.47
C GLU A 145 -3.60 33.18 -9.41
N PRO A 146 -4.73 32.49 -9.70
CA PRO A 146 -5.35 31.59 -8.70
C PRO A 146 -4.44 30.42 -8.28
N GLU A 147 -3.58 29.94 -9.17
CA GLU A 147 -2.60 28.89 -8.87
C GLU A 147 -1.55 29.34 -7.86
N LEU A 148 -1.07 30.59 -7.98
CA LEU A 148 -0.11 31.16 -7.02
C LEU A 148 -0.74 31.34 -5.64
N ILE A 149 -2.02 31.74 -5.60
CA ILE A 149 -2.78 31.84 -4.34
C ILE A 149 -2.89 30.45 -3.70
N LEU A 150 -3.27 29.42 -4.46
CA LEU A 150 -3.35 28.04 -3.97
C LEU A 150 -1.99 27.57 -3.46
N ARG A 151 -0.91 27.80 -4.22
CA ARG A 151 0.47 27.44 -3.81
C ARG A 151 0.82 28.05 -2.46
N ASN A 152 0.64 29.37 -2.32
CA ASN A 152 0.98 30.09 -1.09
C ASN A 152 0.10 29.66 0.09
N LEU A 153 -1.17 29.40 -0.15
CA LEU A 153 -2.09 28.89 0.85
C LEU A 153 -1.65 27.54 1.37
N VAL A 154 -1.37 26.58 0.48
CA VAL A 154 -0.90 25.26 0.85
C VAL A 154 0.42 25.34 1.61
N GLN A 155 1.38 26.11 1.13
CA GLN A 155 2.67 26.31 1.79
C GLN A 155 2.51 26.86 3.21
N SER A 156 1.61 27.84 3.38
CA SER A 156 1.30 28.39 4.71
C SER A 156 0.69 27.34 5.66
N GLN A 157 -0.29 26.56 5.17
CA GLN A 157 -0.95 25.54 6.00
C GLN A 157 -0.04 24.37 6.31
N VAL A 158 0.81 23.94 5.37
CA VAL A 158 1.83 22.91 5.64
C VAL A 158 2.79 23.38 6.72
N ARG A 159 3.32 24.60 6.62
CA ARG A 159 4.20 25.16 7.67
C ARG A 159 3.51 25.25 9.03
N ASN A 160 2.22 25.58 9.05
CA ASN A 160 1.43 25.62 10.28
C ASN A 160 1.31 24.23 10.92
N VAL A 161 0.94 23.21 10.13
CA VAL A 161 0.76 21.83 10.62
C VAL A 161 2.10 21.19 10.99
N VAL A 162 3.14 21.33 10.16
CA VAL A 162 4.50 20.83 10.46
C VAL A 162 5.06 21.52 11.70
N GLY A 163 4.88 22.85 11.84
CA GLY A 163 5.32 23.61 13.01
C GLY A 163 4.61 23.26 14.31
N SER A 164 3.47 22.57 14.25
CA SER A 164 2.77 22.03 15.41
C SER A 164 3.03 20.53 15.64
N SER A 165 3.73 19.86 14.75
CA SER A 165 4.04 18.43 14.78
C SER A 165 5.46 18.17 15.26
N THR A 166 5.71 16.97 15.81
CA THR A 166 7.05 16.53 16.18
C THR A 166 7.82 16.05 14.96
N VAL A 167 9.14 16.14 14.99
CA VAL A 167 10.01 15.67 13.91
C VAL A 167 9.77 14.19 13.58
N ASP A 168 9.56 13.37 14.58
CA ASP A 168 9.27 11.94 14.44
C ASP A 168 7.98 11.72 13.63
N SER A 169 6.91 12.48 13.92
CA SER A 169 5.65 12.42 13.14
C SER A 169 5.83 12.84 11.69
N VAL A 170 6.67 13.86 11.43
CA VAL A 170 6.91 14.35 10.06
C VAL A 170 7.71 13.35 9.24
N LEU A 171 8.73 12.71 9.85
CA LEU A 171 9.64 11.81 9.16
C LEU A 171 9.09 10.38 9.00
N THR A 172 8.21 9.94 9.92
CA THR A 172 7.79 8.52 9.98
C THR A 172 6.28 8.33 9.79
N THR A 173 5.57 7.96 10.84
CA THR A 173 4.17 7.48 10.80
C THR A 173 3.12 8.58 10.75
N GLY A 174 3.49 9.82 11.03
CA GLY A 174 2.54 10.94 11.08
C GLY A 174 2.22 11.58 9.73
N LYS A 175 2.92 11.20 8.66
CA LYS A 175 2.77 11.82 7.32
C LYS A 175 1.31 11.84 6.83
N GLU A 176 0.59 10.74 6.95
CA GLU A 176 -0.81 10.65 6.52
C GLU A 176 -1.74 11.59 7.30
N ASN A 177 -1.52 11.69 8.60
CA ASN A 177 -2.30 12.59 9.45
C ASN A 177 -2.03 14.07 9.10
N ILE A 178 -0.76 14.43 8.88
CA ILE A 178 -0.35 15.76 8.45
C ILE A 178 -1.00 16.11 7.09
N GLN A 179 -0.95 15.20 6.12
CA GLN A 179 -1.58 15.38 4.80
C GLN A 179 -3.09 15.63 4.93
N MET A 180 -3.78 14.84 5.76
CA MET A 180 -5.21 14.98 5.99
C MET A 180 -5.56 16.31 6.65
N GLN A 181 -4.80 16.72 7.67
CA GLN A 181 -5.01 18.01 8.35
C GLN A 181 -4.80 19.19 7.38
N VAL A 182 -3.70 19.18 6.61
CA VAL A 182 -3.42 20.20 5.61
C VAL A 182 -4.54 20.27 4.58
N LYS A 183 -4.97 19.12 4.04
CA LYS A 183 -6.05 19.02 3.07
C LYS A 183 -7.34 19.66 3.59
N ASN A 184 -7.72 19.38 4.82
CA ASN A 184 -8.93 19.91 5.43
C ASN A 184 -8.84 21.43 5.62
N LEU A 185 -7.71 21.92 6.18
CA LEU A 185 -7.50 23.35 6.39
C LEU A 185 -7.47 24.15 5.06
N VAL A 186 -6.75 23.62 4.07
CA VAL A 186 -6.69 24.27 2.75
C VAL A 186 -8.06 24.26 2.07
N SER A 187 -8.80 23.14 2.13
CA SER A 187 -10.14 23.04 1.51
C SER A 187 -11.14 24.02 2.14
N GLU A 188 -11.09 24.19 3.44
CA GLU A 188 -11.93 25.15 4.18
C GLU A 188 -11.65 26.60 3.74
N ILE A 189 -10.37 27.00 3.74
CA ILE A 189 -9.96 28.36 3.35
C ILE A 189 -10.20 28.60 1.85
N LEU A 190 -9.96 27.59 1.01
CA LEU A 190 -10.17 27.68 -0.44
C LEU A 190 -11.63 27.96 -0.79
N THR A 191 -12.56 27.38 -0.01
CA THR A 191 -13.99 27.66 -0.14
C THR A 191 -14.33 29.11 0.20
N GLN A 192 -13.61 29.73 1.13
CA GLN A 192 -13.81 31.15 1.50
C GLN A 192 -13.26 32.09 0.43
N TYR A 193 -12.16 31.73 -0.24
CA TYR A 193 -11.54 32.58 -1.25
C TYR A 193 -12.27 32.57 -2.60
N ASP A 194 -13.02 31.51 -2.87
CA ASP A 194 -13.89 31.38 -4.05
C ASP A 194 -13.18 31.68 -5.38
N ILE A 195 -11.98 31.09 -5.55
CA ILE A 195 -11.11 31.29 -6.71
C ILE A 195 -11.32 30.26 -7.82
N GLY A 196 -12.39 29.48 -7.75
CA GLY A 196 -12.75 28.50 -8.77
C GLY A 196 -11.85 27.26 -8.83
N LEU A 197 -11.02 27.02 -7.82
CA LEU A 197 -10.17 25.84 -7.70
C LEU A 197 -10.72 24.90 -6.62
N ALA A 198 -10.63 23.60 -6.87
CA ALA A 198 -10.92 22.57 -5.89
C ALA A 198 -9.67 21.73 -5.62
N LEU A 199 -9.31 21.59 -4.35
CA LEU A 199 -8.23 20.73 -3.91
C LEU A 199 -8.67 19.27 -4.02
N VAL A 200 -7.87 18.45 -4.69
CA VAL A 200 -8.10 17.00 -4.81
C VAL A 200 -7.32 16.27 -3.74
N ASP A 201 -6.01 16.49 -3.71
CA ASP A 201 -5.14 15.82 -2.72
C ASP A 201 -3.89 16.65 -2.41
N VAL A 202 -3.30 16.37 -1.23
CA VAL A 202 -2.01 16.91 -0.79
C VAL A 202 -1.17 15.72 -0.34
N LYS A 203 0.00 15.56 -0.94
CA LYS A 203 0.91 14.46 -0.61
C LYS A 203 2.31 14.96 -0.31
N ILE A 204 2.88 14.43 0.76
CA ILE A 204 4.28 14.58 1.07
C ILE A 204 5.05 13.63 0.14
N GLN A 205 5.90 14.20 -0.71
CA GLN A 205 6.76 13.46 -1.63
C GLN A 205 7.95 12.88 -0.87
N ASP A 206 8.62 13.74 -0.12
CA ASP A 206 9.73 13.38 0.74
C ASP A 206 9.78 14.25 1.99
N ALA A 207 10.38 13.71 3.05
CA ALA A 207 10.64 14.44 4.28
C ALA A 207 11.93 13.89 4.86
N GLU A 208 12.95 14.74 4.89
CA GLU A 208 14.31 14.40 5.29
C GLU A 208 14.88 15.45 6.26
N PRO A 209 15.80 15.06 7.15
CA PRO A 209 16.61 16.01 7.89
C PRO A 209 17.52 16.81 6.94
N PRO A 210 17.95 18.04 7.33
CA PRO A 210 18.63 18.96 6.41
C PRO A 210 20.04 18.56 6.03
N THR A 211 20.70 17.69 6.79
CA THR A 211 22.08 17.27 6.53
C THR A 211 22.25 15.76 6.66
N GLN A 212 23.21 15.21 5.91
CA GLN A 212 23.52 13.78 5.92
C GLN A 212 23.91 13.26 7.30
N GLU A 213 24.63 14.06 8.08
CA GLU A 213 25.04 13.70 9.44
C GLU A 213 23.84 13.52 10.38
N VAL A 214 22.85 14.39 10.23
CA VAL A 214 21.60 14.28 11.00
C VAL A 214 20.76 13.08 10.55
N ILE A 215 20.71 12.78 9.24
CA ILE A 215 20.08 11.57 8.71
C ILE A 215 20.70 10.31 9.32
N GLU A 216 22.02 10.23 9.39
CA GLU A 216 22.72 9.10 10.00
C GLU A 216 22.44 8.98 11.51
N ALA A 217 22.41 10.12 12.22
CA ALA A 217 22.06 10.12 13.65
C ALA A 217 20.62 9.61 13.89
N PHE A 218 19.64 10.04 13.08
CA PHE A 218 18.26 9.55 13.16
C PHE A 218 18.17 8.04 12.84
N LYS A 219 18.87 7.56 11.81
CA LYS A 219 18.95 6.12 11.49
C LYS A 219 19.51 5.30 12.65
N ASN A 220 20.54 5.82 13.31
CA ASN A 220 21.12 5.14 14.48
C ASN A 220 20.13 5.05 15.65
N VAL A 221 19.38 6.13 15.93
CA VAL A 221 18.33 6.12 16.95
C VAL A 221 17.24 5.13 16.60
N GLU A 222 16.75 5.14 15.36
CA GLU A 222 15.71 4.21 14.92
C GLU A 222 16.18 2.76 14.98
N THR A 223 17.42 2.49 14.55
CA THR A 223 18.04 1.16 14.68
C THR A 223 18.12 0.71 16.14
N ALA A 224 18.51 1.62 17.04
CA ALA A 224 18.58 1.31 18.49
C ALA A 224 17.19 1.02 19.07
N LYS A 225 16.15 1.77 18.68
CA LYS A 225 14.76 1.49 19.08
C LYS A 225 14.30 0.11 18.59
N GLN A 226 14.53 -0.21 17.31
CA GLN A 226 14.16 -1.50 16.74
C GLN A 226 14.91 -2.66 17.41
N GLN A 227 16.19 -2.48 17.74
CA GLN A 227 16.96 -3.47 18.50
C GLN A 227 16.39 -3.66 19.89
N ALA A 228 16.03 -2.59 20.59
CA ALA A 228 15.40 -2.68 21.91
C ALA A 228 14.05 -3.44 21.86
N GLU A 229 13.21 -3.14 20.88
CA GLU A 229 11.95 -3.86 20.67
C GLU A 229 12.17 -5.32 20.33
N THR A 230 13.17 -5.64 19.51
CA THR A 230 13.54 -7.02 19.17
C THR A 230 13.94 -7.81 20.43
N VAL A 231 14.81 -7.24 21.27
CA VAL A 231 15.23 -7.86 22.52
C VAL A 231 14.04 -8.10 23.48
N ILE A 232 13.12 -7.14 23.57
CA ILE A 232 11.90 -7.29 24.37
C ILE A 232 11.00 -8.41 23.82
N ASN A 233 10.83 -8.47 22.50
CA ASN A 233 10.01 -9.49 21.86
C ASN A 233 10.64 -10.89 21.98
N ASP A 234 11.97 -11.00 21.85
CA ASP A 234 12.71 -12.23 22.05
C ASP A 234 12.58 -12.72 23.50
N ALA A 235 12.69 -11.80 24.47
CA ALA A 235 12.49 -12.14 25.88
C ALA A 235 11.05 -12.64 26.16
N LYS A 236 10.04 -12.00 25.59
CA LYS A 236 8.65 -12.46 25.68
C LYS A 236 8.43 -13.80 24.99
N ALA A 237 9.05 -14.03 23.83
CA ALA A 237 8.98 -15.31 23.13
C ALA A 237 9.63 -16.43 23.96
N TYR A 238 10.77 -16.15 24.59
CA TYR A 238 11.42 -17.07 25.51
C TYR A 238 10.54 -17.39 26.72
N GLU A 239 9.96 -16.39 27.38
CA GLU A 239 9.03 -16.56 28.50
C GLU A 239 7.84 -17.45 28.10
N ASN A 240 7.19 -17.12 26.96
CA ASN A 240 6.04 -17.87 26.44
C ASN A 240 6.38 -19.32 26.05
N ALA A 241 7.65 -19.60 25.73
CA ALA A 241 8.10 -20.96 25.43
C ALA A 241 8.46 -21.75 26.71
N GLN A 242 9.11 -21.13 27.68
CA GLN A 242 9.63 -21.83 28.87
C GLN A 242 8.57 -22.04 29.95
N LEU A 243 7.73 -21.03 30.20
CA LEU A 243 6.73 -21.13 31.27
C LEU A 243 5.73 -22.29 31.07
N PRO A 244 5.10 -22.47 29.88
CA PRO A 244 4.20 -23.59 29.63
C PRO A 244 4.92 -24.92 29.66
N LYS A 245 6.19 -24.97 29.22
CA LYS A 245 7.01 -26.21 29.28
C LYS A 245 7.29 -26.64 30.71
N ALA A 246 7.69 -25.68 31.55
CA ALA A 246 7.91 -25.97 32.98
C ALA A 246 6.61 -26.40 33.71
N GLN A 247 5.49 -25.77 33.39
CA GLN A 247 4.18 -26.17 33.91
C GLN A 247 3.79 -27.58 33.46
N ALA A 248 3.98 -27.90 32.16
CA ALA A 248 3.70 -29.24 31.63
C ALA A 248 4.57 -30.30 32.27
N GLU A 249 5.85 -30.03 32.55
CA GLU A 249 6.75 -30.94 33.26
C GLU A 249 6.29 -31.14 34.73
N ALA A 250 5.91 -30.08 35.42
CA ALA A 250 5.36 -30.18 36.78
C ALA A 250 4.06 -30.98 36.83
N ASP A 251 3.13 -30.73 35.91
CA ASP A 251 1.87 -31.49 35.81
C ASP A 251 2.12 -32.95 35.49
N LYS A 252 3.07 -33.25 34.61
CA LYS A 252 3.48 -34.62 34.30
C LYS A 252 4.02 -35.35 35.53
N LEU A 253 4.82 -34.68 36.34
CA LEU A 253 5.33 -35.27 37.61
C LEU A 253 4.20 -35.56 38.59
N ILE A 254 3.26 -34.63 38.76
CA ILE A 254 2.10 -34.80 39.64
C ILE A 254 1.21 -35.93 39.13
N GLN A 255 0.90 -35.98 37.85
CA GLN A 255 0.08 -37.04 37.26
C GLN A 255 0.77 -38.43 37.38
N ASN A 256 2.09 -38.52 37.14
CA ASN A 256 2.84 -39.74 37.32
C ASN A 256 2.82 -40.19 38.78
N ALA A 257 2.97 -39.27 39.74
CA ALA A 257 2.89 -39.61 41.16
C ALA A 257 1.49 -40.10 41.55
N GLN A 258 0.45 -39.50 41.05
CA GLN A 258 -0.93 -39.94 41.23
C GLN A 258 -1.20 -41.31 40.62
N TYR A 259 -0.73 -41.51 39.37
CA TYR A 259 -0.80 -42.84 38.72
C TYR A 259 -0.09 -43.92 39.53
N LEU A 260 1.13 -43.68 39.99
CA LEU A 260 1.88 -44.63 40.80
C LEU A 260 1.19 -44.93 42.15
N LYS A 261 0.60 -43.91 42.77
CA LYS A 261 -0.21 -44.08 43.99
C LYS A 261 -1.40 -45.01 43.73
N GLU A 262 -2.21 -44.69 42.71
CA GLU A 262 -3.39 -45.48 42.34
C GLU A 262 -2.99 -46.93 41.95
N LYS A 263 -1.91 -47.09 41.18
CA LYS A 263 -1.37 -48.37 40.81
C LYS A 263 -1.01 -49.19 42.06
N ARG A 264 -0.29 -48.58 43.02
CA ARG A 264 0.08 -49.26 44.28
C ARG A 264 -1.13 -49.65 45.12
N ILE A 265 -2.15 -48.80 45.18
CA ILE A 265 -3.39 -49.10 45.91
C ILE A 265 -4.12 -50.26 45.22
N ASN A 266 -4.22 -50.26 43.90
CA ASN A 266 -4.87 -51.33 43.15
C ASN A 266 -4.13 -52.65 43.27
N GLU A 267 -2.78 -52.64 43.13
CA GLU A 267 -1.94 -53.82 43.34
C GLU A 267 -2.10 -54.40 44.76
N ALA A 268 -2.09 -53.54 45.77
CA ALA A 268 -2.29 -54.01 47.18
C ALA A 268 -3.73 -54.53 47.37
N THR A 269 -4.73 -53.92 46.79
CA THR A 269 -6.14 -54.36 46.84
C THR A 269 -6.29 -55.70 46.14
N GLU A 270 -5.70 -55.88 44.96
CA GLU A 270 -5.65 -57.16 44.25
C GLU A 270 -4.98 -58.28 45.06
N GLN A 271 -3.80 -58.02 45.66
CA GLN A 271 -3.10 -58.97 46.51
C GLN A 271 -3.93 -59.37 47.72
N VAL A 272 -4.60 -58.40 48.37
CA VAL A 272 -5.49 -58.72 49.51
C VAL A 272 -6.70 -59.56 49.07
N ALA A 273 -7.32 -59.23 47.93
CA ALA A 273 -8.44 -59.96 47.37
C ALA A 273 -8.04 -61.38 47.02
N MET A 274 -6.85 -61.60 46.37
CA MET A 274 -6.28 -62.88 46.04
C MET A 274 -5.98 -63.68 47.31
N PHE A 275 -5.34 -63.05 48.31
CA PHE A 275 -5.07 -63.70 49.60
C PHE A 275 -6.35 -64.15 50.29
N ASN A 276 -7.38 -63.30 50.35
CA ASN A 276 -8.65 -63.63 50.98
C ASN A 276 -9.34 -64.80 50.26
N ALA A 277 -9.33 -64.81 48.91
CA ALA A 277 -9.87 -65.95 48.15
C ALA A 277 -9.13 -67.23 48.42
N MET A 278 -7.78 -67.23 48.42
CA MET A 278 -6.95 -68.39 48.76
C MET A 278 -7.18 -68.77 50.19
N TYR A 279 -7.32 -67.91 51.16
CA TYR A 279 -7.58 -68.18 52.54
C TYR A 279 -8.96 -68.83 52.75
N GLN A 280 -9.97 -68.43 52.04
CA GLN A 280 -11.30 -69.06 52.08
C GLN A 280 -11.22 -70.52 51.59
N GLU A 281 -10.56 -70.77 50.48
CA GLU A 281 -10.31 -72.17 50.00
C GLU A 281 -9.48 -73.01 50.97
N TYR A 282 -8.44 -72.38 51.54
CA TYR A 282 -7.65 -73.05 52.59
C TYR A 282 -8.49 -73.40 53.80
N ALA A 283 -9.35 -72.56 54.29
CA ALA A 283 -10.20 -72.79 55.44
C ALA A 283 -11.18 -73.95 55.23
N LEU A 284 -11.63 -74.20 53.99
CA LEU A 284 -12.52 -75.32 53.64
C LEU A 284 -11.76 -76.68 53.62
N ASN A 285 -10.51 -76.76 53.07
CA ASN A 285 -9.73 -77.95 52.91
C ASN A 285 -8.23 -77.65 53.09
N PRO A 286 -7.73 -77.60 54.35
CA PRO A 286 -6.36 -77.14 54.64
C PRO A 286 -5.25 -78.00 54.07
N GLU A 287 -5.35 -79.30 54.14
CA GLU A 287 -4.28 -80.25 53.72
C GLU A 287 -4.14 -80.31 52.19
N VAL A 288 -5.26 -80.25 51.43
CA VAL A 288 -5.26 -80.31 49.98
C VAL A 288 -4.75 -78.98 49.41
N THR A 289 -5.23 -77.85 49.95
CA THR A 289 -4.85 -76.49 49.49
C THR A 289 -3.38 -76.22 49.76
N LYS A 290 -2.83 -76.63 50.93
CA LYS A 290 -1.41 -76.50 51.26
C LYS A 290 -0.53 -77.27 50.29
N THR A 291 -0.91 -78.50 49.97
CA THR A 291 -0.17 -79.37 49.05
C THR A 291 -0.18 -78.76 47.62
N ARG A 292 -1.31 -78.26 47.18
CA ARG A 292 -1.47 -77.58 45.88
C ARG A 292 -0.58 -76.31 45.78
N MET A 293 -0.62 -75.46 46.80
CA MET A 293 0.17 -74.23 46.82
C MET A 293 1.67 -74.52 46.85
N TYR A 294 2.08 -75.65 47.55
CA TYR A 294 3.46 -76.06 47.55
C TYR A 294 3.92 -76.46 46.13
N TYR A 295 3.13 -77.23 45.42
CA TYR A 295 3.48 -77.63 44.05
C TYR A 295 3.43 -76.47 43.06
N GLU A 296 2.49 -75.56 43.19
CA GLU A 296 2.42 -74.31 42.37
C GLU A 296 3.69 -73.47 42.62
N ALA A 297 4.06 -73.17 43.85
CA ALA A 297 5.28 -72.46 44.19
C ALA A 297 6.55 -73.10 43.64
N ILE A 298 6.65 -74.47 43.76
CA ILE A 298 7.78 -75.23 43.20
C ILE A 298 7.77 -75.14 41.65
N SER A 299 6.61 -75.19 40.99
CA SER A 299 6.50 -75.13 39.55
C SER A 299 6.92 -73.73 39.01
N ASP A 300 6.69 -72.71 39.78
CA ASP A 300 7.09 -71.31 39.40
C ASP A 300 8.59 -71.07 39.59
N ILE A 301 9.18 -71.69 40.62
CA ILE A 301 10.62 -71.53 40.97
C ILE A 301 11.51 -72.40 40.09
N LEU A 302 11.10 -73.67 39.85
CA LEU A 302 11.92 -74.69 39.15
C LEU A 302 12.42 -74.28 37.74
N PRO A 303 11.61 -73.60 36.85
CA PRO A 303 12.10 -73.22 35.54
C PRO A 303 13.27 -72.24 35.56
N GLY A 304 13.43 -71.49 36.65
CA GLY A 304 14.50 -70.47 36.82
C GLY A 304 15.78 -71.10 37.50
N ILE A 305 15.74 -72.32 38.00
CA ILE A 305 16.85 -72.89 38.73
C ILE A 305 17.63 -73.87 37.85
N LYS A 306 18.94 -73.70 37.75
CA LYS A 306 19.83 -74.69 37.19
C LYS A 306 20.02 -75.80 38.22
N LEU A 307 19.37 -76.97 38.05
CA LEU A 307 19.46 -78.11 38.92
C LEU A 307 20.71 -78.95 38.58
N TYR A 308 21.63 -79.07 39.50
CA TYR A 308 22.79 -79.97 39.40
C TYR A 308 22.52 -81.25 40.22
N ILE A 309 22.29 -82.33 39.51
CA ILE A 309 22.09 -83.67 40.18
C ILE A 309 23.43 -84.37 40.21
N ASN A 310 23.99 -84.61 41.42
CA ASN A 310 25.17 -85.44 41.60
C ASN A 310 24.74 -86.88 41.92
N THR A 311 25.01 -87.81 41.04
CA THR A 311 24.68 -89.22 41.18
C THR A 311 25.89 -90.09 41.72
N GLY A 312 26.95 -89.44 42.16
CA GLY A 312 28.18 -90.11 42.63
C GLY A 312 28.14 -90.49 44.11
N THR A 313 28.40 -91.77 44.43
CA THR A 313 28.63 -92.28 45.74
C THR A 313 30.12 -92.18 46.10
N GLY A 314 30.61 -91.00 46.39
CA GLY A 314 32.00 -90.79 46.77
C GLY A 314 32.21 -89.40 47.38
N SER A 315 33.09 -89.34 48.39
CA SER A 315 33.30 -88.22 49.33
C SER A 315 34.10 -87.04 48.82
N ASP A 316 34.03 -86.69 47.51
CA ASP A 316 34.67 -85.49 47.01
C ASP A 316 33.65 -84.63 46.20
N MET A 317 32.96 -83.78 46.90
CA MET A 317 32.04 -82.79 46.30
C MET A 317 32.84 -81.55 45.91
N GLN A 318 33.30 -81.44 44.65
CA GLN A 318 33.76 -80.19 44.06
C GLN A 318 32.55 -79.42 43.63
N MET A 319 32.23 -78.36 44.38
CA MET A 319 31.17 -77.42 44.06
C MET A 319 31.71 -76.45 43.01
N LEU A 320 31.44 -76.73 41.73
CA LEU A 320 31.72 -75.81 40.63
C LEU A 320 30.62 -74.71 40.62
N LEU A 321 30.94 -73.64 41.25
CA LEU A 321 30.13 -72.40 41.09
C LEU A 321 30.36 -71.86 39.66
N PRO A 322 29.32 -71.65 38.88
CA PRO A 322 29.47 -71.00 37.57
C PRO A 322 29.89 -69.53 37.77
N LEU A 323 31.15 -69.25 37.47
CA LEU A 323 31.73 -67.91 37.59
C LEU A 323 31.11 -66.86 36.60
N GLU A 324 30.29 -67.31 35.66
CA GLU A 324 29.67 -66.41 34.66
C GLU A 324 28.61 -65.40 35.20
N THR A 325 28.09 -65.71 36.43
CA THR A 325 27.09 -64.78 37.05
C THR A 325 27.72 -63.74 37.99
N LEU A 326 29.06 -63.83 38.23
CA LEU A 326 29.77 -62.87 39.10
C LEU A 326 30.56 -61.81 38.35
N VAL A 327 30.73 -61.97 37.05
CA VAL A 327 31.30 -60.95 36.21
C VAL A 327 30.14 -60.20 35.58
N GLY A 328 29.71 -59.13 36.25
CA GLY A 328 28.77 -58.19 35.70
C GLY A 328 29.28 -57.68 34.34
N SER A 329 28.45 -57.73 33.30
CA SER A 329 28.73 -57.11 32.03
C SER A 329 28.78 -55.61 32.22
N GLU A 330 29.96 -55.07 32.51
CA GLU A 330 30.28 -53.71 32.13
C GLU A 330 30.58 -53.76 30.64
N GLY A 331 29.59 -53.38 29.86
CA GLY A 331 29.69 -53.17 28.46
C GLY A 331 28.99 -51.87 28.16
N GLY A 332 29.77 -50.80 28.17
CA GLY A 332 29.32 -49.50 27.72
C GLY A 332 28.88 -49.51 26.26
N GLU A 333 27.89 -48.74 25.96
CA GLU A 333 27.72 -48.14 24.65
C GLU A 333 27.53 -46.63 24.82
N THR A 334 28.59 -45.94 24.47
CA THR A 334 28.59 -44.56 24.00
C THR A 334 27.90 -44.49 22.64
N GLN A 335 26.82 -43.75 22.51
CA GLN A 335 26.57 -42.78 21.42
C GLN A 335 25.43 -41.87 21.80
#